data_c898f853a28235554c26596515c2087b
#
_entry.id   c898f853a28235554c26596515c2087b
#
_cell.length_a   1.000
_cell.length_b   1.000
_cell.length_c   1.000
_cell.angle_alpha   90.00
_cell.angle_beta   90.00
_cell.angle_gamma   90.00
#
_symmetry.space_group_name_H-M   'P 1'
#
loop_
_entity.id
_entity.type
_entity.pdbx_description
1 polymer ?
#
loop_
_entity_poly.entity_id
_entity_poly.type
_entity_poly.pdbx_seq_one_letter_code
_entity_poly.pdbx_strand_id
1 'polypeptide(L)'
;MASWILKAATQKALSGFPASHTLNRFFQERLTGTLDLTPDRLLDQLRRGARHLQAYRRIRGRLPGTVLEVGTGWFPVIPLGLHLCGCEEIYTLDRTALMRHDDLTRTLSAVAALHREGRLAEALPDVQPDRAARLSRTAEDLERSAKRNATDLATVLRGFGIHYQVGTLDAMPFLEGRVDLSLSNSVLEHLRAAEIESLLGGLRRLSAASGVASHFIDCGDHYAVFDRRVEVYNFLKFSDTVWSLINSRLHYQSRLRISDYRRLFEATGWRIVEEASQRGTLAALAPTSLSPRFQAYRLEDLLVYRSWVTLEPNLPEAGSPP
;
A
#
# COMPACT_ATOMS: atom_id res chain seq x y z
N MET A 1 26.42 -11.38 1.23
CA MET A 1 25.20 -10.61 0.92
C MET A 1 25.08 -10.47 -0.61
N ALA A 2 23.95 -10.88 -1.17
CA ALA A 2 23.73 -10.76 -2.62
C ALA A 2 23.71 -9.29 -3.02
N SER A 3 24.40 -8.94 -4.10
CA SER A 3 24.44 -7.58 -4.63
C SER A 3 23.06 -7.19 -5.17
N TRP A 4 22.62 -5.94 -4.97
CA TRP A 4 21.42 -5.38 -5.57
C TRP A 4 21.38 -5.54 -7.09
N ILE A 5 22.55 -5.49 -7.77
CA ILE A 5 22.69 -5.71 -9.21
C ILE A 5 22.25 -7.12 -9.59
N LEU A 6 22.67 -8.12 -8.83
CA LEU A 6 22.27 -9.51 -9.08
C LEU A 6 20.76 -9.68 -8.91
N LYS A 7 20.16 -9.06 -7.86
CA LYS A 7 18.71 -9.06 -7.66
C LYS A 7 17.99 -8.41 -8.84
N ALA A 8 18.44 -7.24 -9.30
CA ALA A 8 17.84 -6.52 -10.43
C ALA A 8 17.92 -7.36 -11.72
N ALA A 9 19.09 -7.94 -12.03
CA ALA A 9 19.29 -8.80 -13.19
C ALA A 9 18.38 -10.04 -13.15
N THR A 10 18.28 -10.69 -12.00
CA THR A 10 17.40 -11.86 -11.81
C THR A 10 15.93 -11.48 -12.01
N GLN A 11 15.45 -10.40 -11.38
CA GLN A 11 14.08 -9.93 -11.54
C GLN A 11 13.77 -9.52 -12.99
N LYS A 12 14.74 -8.93 -13.68
CA LYS A 12 14.60 -8.57 -15.11
C LYS A 12 14.48 -9.81 -15.98
N ALA A 13 15.35 -10.80 -15.78
CA ALA A 13 15.28 -12.08 -16.51
C ALA A 13 13.95 -12.81 -16.27
N LEU A 14 13.50 -12.89 -15.00
CA LEU A 14 12.25 -13.53 -14.64
C LEU A 14 11.01 -12.82 -15.22
N SER A 15 11.09 -11.51 -15.44
CA SER A 15 9.95 -10.72 -15.96
C SER A 15 9.55 -11.07 -17.41
N GLY A 16 10.39 -11.80 -18.13
CA GLY A 16 10.11 -12.29 -19.48
C GLY A 16 9.34 -13.61 -19.56
N PHE A 17 9.12 -14.31 -18.44
CA PHE A 17 8.48 -15.61 -18.44
C PHE A 17 6.96 -15.52 -18.17
N PRO A 18 6.12 -16.38 -18.81
CA PRO A 18 4.66 -16.39 -18.60
C PRO A 18 4.24 -16.65 -17.14
N ALA A 19 5.02 -17.43 -16.39
CA ALA A 19 4.80 -17.76 -14.97
C ALA A 19 5.48 -16.77 -14.00
N SER A 20 5.76 -15.55 -14.43
CA SER A 20 6.59 -14.58 -13.71
C SER A 20 6.09 -14.27 -12.30
N HIS A 21 4.78 -14.20 -12.04
CA HIS A 21 4.23 -13.93 -10.71
C HIS A 21 4.46 -15.08 -9.73
N THR A 22 4.27 -16.33 -10.14
CA THR A 22 4.53 -17.51 -9.31
C THR A 22 6.03 -17.63 -9.00
N LEU A 23 6.86 -17.38 -10.00
CA LEU A 23 8.32 -17.43 -9.86
C LEU A 23 8.83 -16.29 -8.96
N ASN A 24 8.27 -15.09 -9.09
CA ASN A 24 8.59 -13.95 -8.24
C ASN A 24 8.18 -14.22 -6.77
N ARG A 25 7.00 -14.82 -6.56
CA ARG A 25 6.57 -15.24 -5.22
C ARG A 25 7.58 -16.21 -4.60
N PHE A 26 7.94 -17.28 -5.32
CA PHE A 26 8.95 -18.25 -4.87
C PHE A 26 10.28 -17.56 -4.54
N PHE A 27 10.70 -16.61 -5.37
CA PHE A 27 11.91 -15.82 -5.13
C PHE A 27 11.81 -14.96 -3.87
N GLN A 28 10.67 -14.34 -3.65
CA GLN A 28 10.42 -13.52 -2.46
C GLN A 28 10.30 -14.36 -1.18
N GLU A 29 9.70 -15.52 -1.24
CA GLU A 29 9.57 -16.45 -0.10
C GLU A 29 10.91 -17.07 0.29
N ARG A 30 11.66 -17.58 -0.69
CA ARG A 30 12.84 -18.43 -0.44
C ARG A 30 14.17 -17.67 -0.37
N LEU A 31 14.30 -16.59 -1.12
CA LEU A 31 15.59 -15.90 -1.29
C LEU A 31 15.65 -14.53 -0.62
N THR A 32 14.54 -13.85 -0.42
CA THR A 32 14.55 -12.50 0.17
C THR A 32 13.85 -12.39 1.51
N GLY A 33 13.06 -13.39 1.92
CA GLY A 33 12.28 -13.38 3.17
C GLY A 33 11.32 -12.17 3.26
N THR A 34 10.99 -11.55 2.13
CA THR A 34 10.12 -10.36 2.11
C THR A 34 8.66 -10.70 2.39
N LEU A 35 8.27 -11.97 2.29
CA LEU A 35 6.93 -12.48 2.61
C LEU A 35 6.82 -13.09 4.02
N ASP A 36 7.81 -12.86 4.89
CA ASP A 36 7.71 -13.30 6.28
C ASP A 36 6.84 -12.34 7.08
N LEU A 37 5.75 -12.85 7.65
CA LEU A 37 4.89 -12.15 8.61
C LEU A 37 5.52 -12.19 10.00
N THR A 38 6.63 -11.47 10.19
CA THR A 38 7.20 -11.32 11.54
C THR A 38 6.29 -10.42 12.39
N PRO A 39 6.27 -10.58 13.72
CA PRO A 39 5.46 -9.74 14.61
C PRO A 39 5.70 -8.24 14.40
N ASP A 40 6.95 -7.82 14.19
CA ASP A 40 7.29 -6.40 13.99
C ASP A 40 6.74 -5.86 12.66
N ARG A 41 6.83 -6.65 11.57
CA ARG A 41 6.24 -6.28 10.27
C ARG A 41 4.71 -6.21 10.34
N LEU A 42 4.10 -7.17 11.05
CA LEU A 42 2.65 -7.19 11.26
C LEU A 42 2.19 -5.95 12.04
N LEU A 43 2.87 -5.63 13.14
CA LEU A 43 2.60 -4.42 13.91
C LEU A 43 2.81 -3.14 13.10
N ASP A 44 3.86 -3.06 12.26
CA ASP A 44 4.09 -1.90 11.38
C ASP A 44 2.94 -1.73 10.38
N GLN A 45 2.47 -2.80 9.74
CA GLN A 45 1.34 -2.73 8.80
C GLN A 45 0.03 -2.37 9.51
N LEU A 46 -0.23 -2.90 10.69
CA LEU A 46 -1.39 -2.52 11.50
C LEU A 46 -1.34 -1.03 11.88
N ARG A 47 -0.18 -0.51 12.31
CA ARG A 47 0.01 0.93 12.59
C ARG A 47 -0.24 1.80 11.35
N ARG A 48 0.15 1.33 10.16
CA ARG A 48 -0.15 2.04 8.91
C ARG A 48 -1.66 2.12 8.67
N GLY A 49 -2.39 1.02 8.82
CA GLY A 49 -3.85 1.00 8.73
C GLY A 49 -4.50 1.96 9.74
N ALA A 50 -4.05 1.91 11.00
CA ALA A 50 -4.52 2.82 12.04
C ALA A 50 -4.26 4.29 11.69
N ARG A 51 -3.09 4.60 11.11
CA ARG A 51 -2.74 5.97 10.71
C ARG A 51 -3.66 6.52 9.62
N HIS A 52 -4.03 5.72 8.62
CA HIS A 52 -5.03 6.12 7.61
C HIS A 52 -6.38 6.40 8.24
N LEU A 53 -6.83 5.52 9.14
CA LEU A 53 -8.10 5.69 9.84
C LEU A 53 -8.09 6.95 10.72
N GLN A 54 -6.99 7.19 11.44
CA GLN A 54 -6.82 8.38 12.26
C GLN A 54 -6.82 9.67 11.42
N ALA A 55 -6.20 9.67 10.22
CA ALA A 55 -6.25 10.81 9.30
C ALA A 55 -7.70 11.13 8.91
N TYR A 56 -8.49 10.12 8.55
CA TYR A 56 -9.92 10.31 8.27
C TYR A 56 -10.68 10.86 9.49
N ARG A 57 -10.49 10.25 10.67
CA ARG A 57 -11.17 10.66 11.91
C ARG A 57 -10.83 12.08 12.34
N ARG A 58 -9.60 12.54 12.16
CA ARG A 58 -9.22 13.95 12.43
C ARG A 58 -10.03 14.93 11.58
N ILE A 59 -10.32 14.57 10.33
CA ILE A 59 -11.02 15.44 9.38
C ILE A 59 -12.53 15.34 9.56
N ARG A 60 -13.07 14.15 9.82
CA ARG A 60 -14.53 13.89 9.81
C ARG A 60 -15.17 13.66 11.18
N GLY A 61 -14.39 13.45 12.23
CA GLY A 61 -14.88 13.22 13.60
C GLY A 61 -15.61 11.88 13.82
N ARG A 62 -15.64 10.99 12.81
CA ARG A 62 -16.37 9.71 12.83
C ARG A 62 -15.57 8.60 12.14
N LEU A 63 -16.04 7.36 12.25
CA LEU A 63 -15.53 6.27 11.42
C LEU A 63 -16.07 6.39 9.98
N PRO A 64 -15.30 5.92 8.96
CA PRO A 64 -15.80 5.81 7.60
C PRO A 64 -16.86 4.70 7.51
N GLY A 65 -17.96 4.95 6.78
CA GLY A 65 -18.95 3.93 6.47
C GLY A 65 -18.42 2.94 5.43
N THR A 66 -17.85 3.46 4.35
CA THR A 66 -17.26 2.64 3.27
C THR A 66 -15.79 2.98 3.09
N VAL A 67 -14.94 1.94 3.17
CA VAL A 67 -13.48 2.04 2.96
C VAL A 67 -13.10 1.31 1.68
N LEU A 68 -12.17 1.89 0.91
CA LEU A 68 -11.54 1.25 -0.25
C LEU A 68 -10.02 1.26 -0.12
N GLU A 69 -9.41 0.09 0.05
CA GLU A 69 -7.97 -0.09 -0.04
C GLU A 69 -7.56 -0.46 -1.46
N VAL A 70 -6.51 0.16 -1.98
CA VAL A 70 -5.86 -0.23 -3.23
C VAL A 70 -4.51 -0.86 -2.92
N GLY A 71 -4.31 -2.10 -3.40
CA GLY A 71 -3.06 -2.84 -3.22
C GLY A 71 -2.98 -3.57 -1.89
N THR A 72 -3.90 -4.48 -1.62
CA THR A 72 -3.88 -5.36 -0.43
C THR A 72 -2.64 -6.24 -0.40
N GLY A 73 -2.24 -6.75 -1.57
CA GLY A 73 -1.08 -7.62 -1.72
C GLY A 73 -1.35 -9.06 -1.24
N TRP A 74 -0.31 -9.67 -0.65
CA TRP A 74 -0.35 -11.07 -0.25
C TRP A 74 -1.13 -11.31 1.05
N PHE A 75 -1.13 -10.35 1.94
CA PHE A 75 -1.63 -10.47 3.32
C PHE A 75 -2.59 -9.34 3.64
N PRO A 76 -3.86 -9.61 4.00
CA PRO A 76 -4.88 -8.58 4.27
C PRO A 76 -4.74 -7.96 5.66
N VAL A 77 -3.52 -7.55 6.05
CA VAL A 77 -3.23 -7.04 7.40
C VAL A 77 -3.97 -5.72 7.66
N ILE A 78 -3.92 -4.80 6.69
CA ILE A 78 -4.53 -3.48 6.84
C ILE A 78 -6.05 -3.57 6.90
N PRO A 79 -6.75 -4.26 5.96
CA PRO A 79 -8.21 -4.41 6.05
C PRO A 79 -8.66 -5.08 7.35
N LEU A 80 -7.93 -6.10 7.83
CA LEU A 80 -8.21 -6.71 9.14
C LEU A 80 -8.00 -5.72 10.28
N GLY A 81 -6.94 -4.90 10.25
CA GLY A 81 -6.71 -3.83 11.22
C GLY A 81 -7.83 -2.81 11.25
N LEU A 82 -8.34 -2.39 10.08
CA LEU A 82 -9.47 -1.48 9.95
C LEU A 82 -10.76 -2.10 10.52
N HIS A 83 -11.01 -3.39 10.20
CA HIS A 83 -12.13 -4.13 10.81
C HIS A 83 -12.01 -4.15 12.33
N LEU A 84 -10.84 -4.45 12.87
CA LEU A 84 -10.61 -4.49 14.32
C LEU A 84 -10.84 -3.13 15.00
N CYS A 85 -10.65 -2.02 14.27
CA CYS A 85 -10.93 -0.65 14.72
C CYS A 85 -12.38 -0.19 14.48
N GLY A 86 -13.27 -1.05 14.00
CA GLY A 86 -14.71 -0.74 13.89
C GLY A 86 -15.21 -0.45 12.49
N CYS A 87 -14.39 -0.45 11.44
CA CYS A 87 -14.89 -0.34 10.07
C CYS A 87 -15.70 -1.59 9.69
N GLU A 88 -16.82 -1.40 8.98
CA GLU A 88 -17.78 -2.47 8.69
C GLU A 88 -17.79 -2.87 7.22
N GLU A 89 -17.68 -1.91 6.32
CA GLU A 89 -17.72 -2.13 4.87
C GLU A 89 -16.38 -1.75 4.26
N ILE A 90 -15.53 -2.75 4.02
CA ILE A 90 -14.16 -2.59 3.57
C ILE A 90 -14.01 -3.31 2.23
N TYR A 91 -13.81 -2.55 1.18
CA TYR A 91 -13.42 -3.06 -0.14
C TYR A 91 -11.91 -3.02 -0.26
N THR A 92 -11.35 -4.04 -0.89
CA THR A 92 -9.91 -4.09 -1.15
C THR A 92 -9.66 -4.62 -2.56
N LEU A 93 -8.78 -3.96 -3.30
CA LEU A 93 -8.57 -4.15 -4.73
C LEU A 93 -7.10 -4.43 -5.05
N ASP A 94 -6.86 -5.53 -5.74
CA ASP A 94 -5.59 -5.83 -6.40
C ASP A 94 -5.77 -5.99 -7.90
N ARG A 95 -4.75 -5.60 -8.69
CA ARG A 95 -4.77 -5.77 -10.15
C ARG A 95 -4.74 -7.24 -10.56
N THR A 96 -4.13 -8.09 -9.74
CA THR A 96 -4.01 -9.55 -9.94
C THR A 96 -4.27 -10.26 -8.63
N ALA A 97 -4.78 -11.48 -8.68
CA ALA A 97 -5.02 -12.30 -7.49
C ALA A 97 -3.68 -12.69 -6.83
N LEU A 98 -3.29 -11.95 -5.81
CA LEU A 98 -2.05 -12.22 -5.05
C LEU A 98 -2.32 -13.05 -3.80
N MET A 99 -3.38 -12.76 -3.08
CA MET A 99 -3.75 -13.41 -1.82
C MET A 99 -4.20 -14.87 -2.07
N ARG A 100 -3.69 -15.79 -1.28
CA ARG A 100 -4.09 -17.21 -1.24
C ARG A 100 -4.76 -17.51 0.09
N HIS A 101 -5.49 -18.63 0.13
CA HIS A 101 -6.12 -19.09 1.36
C HIS A 101 -5.11 -19.27 2.51
N ASP A 102 -3.94 -19.85 2.23
CA ASP A 102 -2.90 -20.02 3.22
C ASP A 102 -2.35 -18.70 3.75
N ASP A 103 -2.26 -17.66 2.90
CA ASP A 103 -1.81 -16.33 3.29
C ASP A 103 -2.81 -15.66 4.23
N LEU A 104 -4.11 -15.81 3.96
CA LEU A 104 -5.18 -15.35 4.84
C LEU A 104 -5.13 -16.08 6.19
N THR A 105 -5.04 -17.41 6.18
CA THR A 105 -4.96 -18.20 7.40
C THR A 105 -3.75 -17.80 8.24
N ARG A 106 -2.57 -17.68 7.63
CA ARG A 106 -1.35 -17.21 8.30
C ARG A 106 -1.52 -15.81 8.90
N THR A 107 -2.20 -14.90 8.18
CA THR A 107 -2.45 -13.55 8.68
C THR A 107 -3.36 -13.57 9.89
N LEU A 108 -4.47 -14.30 9.82
CA LEU A 108 -5.42 -14.43 10.94
C LEU A 108 -4.75 -15.04 12.17
N SER A 109 -3.97 -16.12 12.00
CA SER A 109 -3.22 -16.75 13.10
C SER A 109 -2.20 -15.81 13.72
N ALA A 110 -1.49 -15.02 12.89
CA ALA A 110 -0.50 -14.07 13.39
C ALA A 110 -1.16 -12.90 14.16
N VAL A 111 -2.29 -12.37 13.67
CA VAL A 111 -3.07 -11.33 14.38
C VAL A 111 -3.65 -11.89 15.67
N ALA A 112 -4.17 -13.13 15.66
CA ALA A 112 -4.69 -13.79 16.85
C ALA A 112 -3.58 -14.04 17.90
N ALA A 113 -2.35 -14.32 17.47
CA ALA A 113 -1.21 -14.44 18.38
C ALA A 113 -0.92 -13.08 19.08
N LEU A 114 -0.86 -11.97 18.33
CA LEU A 114 -0.71 -10.63 18.91
C LEU A 114 -1.86 -10.28 19.87
N HIS A 115 -3.09 -10.71 19.58
CA HIS A 115 -4.22 -10.53 20.50
C HIS A 115 -4.00 -11.29 21.81
N ARG A 116 -3.64 -12.56 21.75
CA ARG A 116 -3.37 -13.40 22.95
C ARG A 116 -2.20 -12.88 23.79
N GLU A 117 -1.22 -12.27 23.14
CA GLU A 117 -0.06 -11.64 23.79
C GLU A 117 -0.38 -10.24 24.34
N GLY A 118 -1.60 -9.72 24.13
CA GLY A 118 -1.99 -8.35 24.54
C GLY A 118 -1.33 -7.23 23.74
N ARG A 119 -0.72 -7.55 22.60
CA ARG A 119 0.11 -6.63 21.81
C ARG A 119 -0.64 -5.88 20.71
N LEU A 120 -1.89 -6.21 20.41
CA LEU A 120 -2.66 -5.50 19.38
C LEU A 120 -2.79 -4.00 19.66
N ALA A 121 -2.94 -3.62 20.94
CA ALA A 121 -3.06 -2.21 21.33
C ALA A 121 -1.78 -1.39 21.05
N GLU A 122 -0.60 -2.04 20.89
CA GLU A 122 0.64 -1.36 20.48
C GLU A 122 0.52 -0.74 19.07
N ALA A 123 -0.34 -1.30 18.23
CA ALA A 123 -0.53 -0.86 16.84
C ALA A 123 -1.92 -0.28 16.59
N LEU A 124 -2.93 -0.77 17.28
CA LEU A 124 -4.34 -0.44 17.12
C LEU A 124 -4.90 0.09 18.45
N PRO A 125 -4.72 1.38 18.79
CA PRO A 125 -5.19 1.92 20.06
C PRO A 125 -6.72 1.86 20.22
N ASP A 126 -7.44 1.84 19.10
CA ASP A 126 -8.93 1.78 19.05
C ASP A 126 -9.45 0.35 18.78
N VAL A 127 -8.63 -0.70 19.04
CA VAL A 127 -9.05 -2.09 18.81
C VAL A 127 -10.29 -2.45 19.63
N GLN A 128 -11.29 -3.03 18.96
CA GLN A 128 -12.52 -3.49 19.61
C GLN A 128 -12.33 -4.93 20.14
N PRO A 129 -12.44 -5.18 21.46
CA PRO A 129 -12.17 -6.48 22.08
C PRO A 129 -13.02 -7.62 21.48
N ASP A 130 -14.29 -7.37 21.23
CA ASP A 130 -15.21 -8.39 20.70
C ASP A 130 -14.83 -8.82 19.27
N ARG A 131 -14.37 -7.85 18.44
CA ARG A 131 -13.90 -8.12 17.08
C ARG A 131 -12.58 -8.90 17.11
N ALA A 132 -11.67 -8.55 18.01
CA ALA A 132 -10.41 -9.27 18.20
C ALA A 132 -10.65 -10.71 18.68
N ALA A 133 -11.56 -10.92 19.63
CA ALA A 133 -11.95 -12.24 20.10
C ALA A 133 -12.62 -13.08 18.98
N ARG A 134 -13.48 -12.46 18.15
CA ARG A 134 -14.09 -13.12 16.98
C ARG A 134 -13.04 -13.53 15.95
N LEU A 135 -12.10 -12.64 15.64
CA LEU A 135 -10.99 -12.97 14.72
C LEU A 135 -10.17 -14.15 15.23
N SER A 136 -9.85 -14.17 16.52
CA SER A 136 -9.08 -15.27 17.13
C SER A 136 -9.80 -16.61 17.02
N ARG A 137 -11.12 -16.65 17.30
CA ARG A 137 -11.93 -17.86 17.11
C ARG A 137 -11.95 -18.31 15.66
N THR A 138 -12.11 -17.39 14.70
CA THR A 138 -12.09 -17.74 13.27
C THR A 138 -10.73 -18.30 12.85
N ALA A 139 -9.62 -17.75 13.36
CA ALA A 139 -8.28 -18.28 13.09
C ALA A 139 -8.14 -19.73 13.58
N GLU A 140 -8.58 -20.03 14.81
CA GLU A 140 -8.56 -21.37 15.38
C GLU A 140 -9.44 -22.36 14.61
N ASP A 141 -10.63 -21.90 14.14
CA ASP A 141 -11.53 -22.74 13.34
C ASP A 141 -10.91 -23.09 11.99
N LEU A 142 -10.25 -22.15 11.33
CA LEU A 142 -9.55 -22.39 10.06
C LEU A 142 -8.37 -23.34 10.24
N GLU A 143 -7.57 -23.20 11.28
CA GLU A 143 -6.47 -24.14 11.59
C GLU A 143 -6.98 -25.57 11.82
N ARG A 144 -8.10 -25.72 12.51
CA ARG A 144 -8.75 -27.01 12.74
C ARG A 144 -9.35 -27.60 11.47
N SER A 145 -9.88 -26.75 10.60
CA SER A 145 -10.60 -27.14 9.37
C SER A 145 -9.67 -27.42 8.18
N ALA A 146 -8.42 -26.96 8.23
CA ALA A 146 -7.43 -27.08 7.14
C ALA A 146 -7.26 -28.50 6.58
N LYS A 147 -7.77 -29.52 7.29
CA LYS A 147 -7.76 -30.95 6.90
C LYS A 147 -9.07 -31.43 6.27
N ARG A 148 -10.17 -30.65 6.27
CA ARG A 148 -11.51 -31.19 5.94
C ARG A 148 -12.26 -30.54 4.78
N ASN A 149 -12.20 -29.26 4.58
CA ASN A 149 -12.75 -28.54 3.40
C ASN A 149 -12.32 -27.07 3.53
N ALA A 150 -11.56 -26.56 2.59
CA ALA A 150 -11.16 -25.16 2.60
C ALA A 150 -12.40 -24.28 2.39
N THR A 151 -12.83 -23.53 3.41
CA THR A 151 -13.80 -22.47 3.25
C THR A 151 -13.25 -21.46 2.25
N ASP A 152 -14.08 -21.03 1.29
CA ASP A 152 -13.66 -20.06 0.28
C ASP A 152 -13.12 -18.78 0.93
N LEU A 153 -11.96 -18.30 0.42
CA LEU A 153 -11.27 -17.10 0.90
C LEU A 153 -12.22 -15.88 0.99
N ALA A 154 -13.04 -15.67 -0.05
CA ALA A 154 -13.96 -14.55 -0.09
C ALA A 154 -15.03 -14.66 1.01
N THR A 155 -15.46 -15.87 1.34
CA THR A 155 -16.43 -16.11 2.42
C THR A 155 -15.84 -15.79 3.79
N VAL A 156 -14.59 -16.18 4.05
CA VAL A 156 -13.90 -15.83 5.30
C VAL A 156 -13.76 -14.32 5.45
N LEU A 157 -13.30 -13.63 4.39
CA LEU A 157 -13.13 -12.18 4.38
C LEU A 157 -14.46 -11.44 4.57
N ARG A 158 -15.54 -11.88 3.88
CA ARG A 158 -16.89 -11.31 4.07
C ARG A 158 -17.37 -11.43 5.52
N GLY A 159 -16.97 -12.49 6.23
CA GLY A 159 -17.21 -12.61 7.66
C GLY A 159 -16.67 -11.46 8.51
N PHE A 160 -15.67 -10.72 8.00
CA PHE A 160 -15.10 -9.52 8.60
C PHE A 160 -15.55 -8.22 7.90
N GLY A 161 -16.56 -8.27 7.02
CA GLY A 161 -16.99 -7.11 6.22
C GLY A 161 -15.95 -6.70 5.16
N ILE A 162 -15.05 -7.61 4.78
CA ILE A 162 -14.00 -7.35 3.79
C ILE A 162 -14.36 -7.99 2.46
N HIS A 163 -14.39 -7.18 1.40
CA HIS A 163 -14.75 -7.56 0.04
C HIS A 163 -13.50 -7.46 -0.85
N TYR A 164 -12.85 -8.60 -1.09
CA TYR A 164 -11.65 -8.67 -1.95
C TYR A 164 -12.04 -8.70 -3.43
N GLN A 165 -11.53 -7.75 -4.18
CA GLN A 165 -11.75 -7.62 -5.62
C GLN A 165 -10.43 -7.73 -6.38
N VAL A 166 -10.50 -8.30 -7.59
CA VAL A 166 -9.36 -8.41 -8.51
C VAL A 166 -9.73 -7.72 -9.81
N GLY A 167 -8.92 -6.77 -10.25
CA GLY A 167 -9.16 -6.01 -11.47
C GLY A 167 -8.83 -4.53 -11.35
N THR A 168 -9.74 -3.69 -11.86
CA THR A 168 -9.62 -2.23 -11.86
C THR A 168 -10.80 -1.58 -11.14
N LEU A 169 -10.71 -0.29 -10.84
CA LEU A 169 -11.80 0.47 -10.22
C LEU A 169 -13.08 0.49 -11.06
N ASP A 170 -12.97 0.31 -12.38
CA ASP A 170 -14.15 0.28 -13.27
C ASP A 170 -15.04 -0.95 -13.05
N ALA A 171 -14.51 -1.99 -12.39
CA ALA A 171 -15.31 -3.14 -11.96
C ALA A 171 -16.16 -2.86 -10.71
N MET A 172 -16.08 -1.65 -10.13
CA MET A 172 -16.73 -1.28 -8.89
C MET A 172 -17.67 -0.06 -9.03
N PRO A 173 -18.52 0.02 -10.09
CA PRO A 173 -19.39 1.18 -10.31
C PRO A 173 -20.41 1.39 -9.18
N PHE A 174 -20.73 0.34 -8.43
CA PHE A 174 -21.63 0.39 -7.28
C PHE A 174 -21.07 1.21 -6.10
N LEU A 175 -19.78 1.56 -6.12
CA LEU A 175 -19.14 2.44 -5.13
C LEU A 175 -19.11 3.91 -5.56
N GLU A 176 -19.61 4.26 -6.73
CA GLU A 176 -19.56 5.64 -7.23
C GLU A 176 -20.21 6.62 -6.24
N GLY A 177 -19.45 7.65 -5.85
CA GLY A 177 -19.89 8.65 -4.87
C GLY A 177 -20.09 8.14 -3.44
N ARG A 178 -19.64 6.92 -3.09
CA ARG A 178 -19.93 6.26 -1.80
C ARG A 178 -18.72 6.02 -0.91
N VAL A 179 -17.51 6.10 -1.42
CA VAL A 179 -16.30 5.81 -0.65
C VAL A 179 -15.98 6.97 0.29
N ASP A 180 -16.06 6.72 1.58
CA ASP A 180 -15.69 7.69 2.62
C ASP A 180 -14.17 7.81 2.77
N LEU A 181 -13.47 6.67 2.80
CA LEU A 181 -12.01 6.63 2.90
C LEU A 181 -11.43 5.71 1.82
N SER A 182 -10.66 6.28 0.90
CA SER A 182 -9.78 5.49 0.05
C SER A 182 -8.34 5.52 0.58
N LEU A 183 -7.61 4.42 0.47
CA LEU A 183 -6.23 4.35 0.96
C LEU A 183 -5.33 3.46 0.10
N SER A 184 -4.03 3.72 0.17
CA SER A 184 -3.01 2.82 -0.38
C SER A 184 -1.70 2.89 0.41
N ASN A 185 -1.00 1.76 0.49
CA ASN A 185 0.30 1.65 1.16
C ASN A 185 1.34 1.10 0.19
N SER A 186 2.33 1.92 -0.14
CA SER A 186 3.43 1.53 -1.04
C SER A 186 2.92 0.95 -2.36
N VAL A 187 2.00 1.67 -3.01
CA VAL A 187 1.39 1.29 -4.30
C VAL A 187 1.75 2.29 -5.38
N LEU A 188 1.64 3.60 -5.10
CA LEU A 188 1.78 4.63 -6.12
C LEU A 188 3.17 4.64 -6.74
N GLU A 189 4.21 4.32 -5.97
CA GLU A 189 5.58 4.20 -6.46
C GLU A 189 5.80 3.03 -7.42
N HIS A 190 4.86 2.09 -7.48
CA HIS A 190 4.89 0.95 -8.41
C HIS A 190 4.11 1.21 -9.71
N LEU A 191 3.56 2.39 -9.88
CA LEU A 191 2.78 2.80 -11.04
C LEU A 191 3.52 3.87 -11.87
N ARG A 192 3.25 3.88 -13.19
CA ARG A 192 3.66 4.99 -14.05
C ARG A 192 2.76 6.20 -13.83
N ALA A 193 3.24 7.40 -14.17
CA ALA A 193 2.48 8.65 -13.96
C ALA A 193 1.04 8.56 -14.55
N ALA A 194 0.89 8.07 -15.77
CA ALA A 194 -0.43 7.90 -16.39
C ALA A 194 -1.32 6.87 -15.67
N GLU A 195 -0.73 5.82 -15.10
CA GLU A 195 -1.47 4.83 -14.30
C GLU A 195 -1.90 5.43 -12.94
N ILE A 196 -1.08 6.28 -12.34
CA ILE A 196 -1.40 7.04 -11.12
C ILE A 196 -2.54 8.01 -11.40
N GLU A 197 -2.46 8.75 -12.51
CA GLU A 197 -3.50 9.69 -12.93
C GLU A 197 -4.85 8.99 -13.13
N SER A 198 -4.86 7.87 -13.85
CA SER A 198 -6.05 7.03 -14.04
C SER A 198 -6.61 6.50 -12.71
N LEU A 199 -5.74 6.00 -11.82
CA LEU A 199 -6.13 5.52 -10.49
C LEU A 199 -6.75 6.63 -9.65
N LEU A 200 -6.09 7.77 -9.56
CA LEU A 200 -6.57 8.91 -8.76
C LEU A 200 -7.89 9.48 -9.29
N GLY A 201 -8.06 9.57 -10.62
CA GLY A 201 -9.31 9.95 -11.26
C GLY A 201 -10.44 8.95 -10.96
N GLY A 202 -10.14 7.66 -10.99
CA GLY A 202 -11.07 6.60 -10.59
C GLY A 202 -11.45 6.70 -9.12
N LEU A 203 -10.49 6.89 -8.22
CA LEU A 203 -10.75 7.09 -6.79
C LEU A 203 -11.58 8.36 -6.55
N ARG A 204 -11.33 9.44 -7.32
CA ARG A 204 -12.11 10.67 -7.24
C ARG A 204 -13.57 10.46 -7.60
N ARG A 205 -13.84 9.67 -8.63
CA ARG A 205 -15.21 9.29 -9.06
C ARG A 205 -15.93 8.46 -8.01
N LEU A 206 -15.23 7.51 -7.38
CA LEU A 206 -15.81 6.66 -6.33
C LEU A 206 -15.99 7.38 -4.99
N SER A 207 -15.23 8.45 -4.76
CA SER A 207 -15.24 9.20 -3.49
C SER A 207 -16.58 9.88 -3.23
N ALA A 208 -17.08 9.75 -2.01
CA ALA A 208 -18.16 10.60 -1.53
C ALA A 208 -17.74 12.09 -1.58
N ALA A 209 -18.70 13.01 -1.62
CA ALA A 209 -18.42 14.44 -1.61
C ALA A 209 -17.56 14.86 -0.40
N SER A 210 -17.80 14.22 0.75
CA SER A 210 -16.99 14.37 1.98
C SER A 210 -15.92 13.28 2.12
N GLY A 211 -15.55 12.56 1.07
CA GLY A 211 -14.57 11.50 1.13
C GLY A 211 -13.16 12.02 1.42
N VAL A 212 -12.29 11.12 1.82
CA VAL A 212 -10.86 11.38 2.08
C VAL A 212 -10.05 10.31 1.38
N ALA A 213 -8.95 10.68 0.74
CA ALA A 213 -7.96 9.72 0.27
C ALA A 213 -6.68 9.86 1.11
N SER A 214 -6.08 8.74 1.49
CA SER A 214 -4.88 8.72 2.31
C SER A 214 -3.86 7.73 1.72
N HIS A 215 -2.69 8.24 1.36
CA HIS A 215 -1.65 7.45 0.69
C HIS A 215 -0.34 7.48 1.46
N PHE A 216 0.27 6.31 1.64
CA PHE A 216 1.66 6.20 2.02
C PHE A 216 2.49 5.88 0.78
N ILE A 217 3.49 6.70 0.48
CA ILE A 217 4.31 6.65 -0.72
C ILE A 217 5.76 6.45 -0.32
N ASP A 218 6.43 5.42 -0.83
CA ASP A 218 7.87 5.22 -0.68
C ASP A 218 8.61 5.76 -1.91
N CYS A 219 9.21 6.94 -1.76
CA CYS A 219 9.99 7.61 -2.81
C CYS A 219 11.48 7.24 -2.77
N GLY A 220 11.88 6.27 -1.97
CA GLY A 220 13.27 5.81 -1.85
C GLY A 220 13.59 4.66 -2.81
N ASP A 221 14.88 4.42 -3.05
CA ASP A 221 15.34 3.26 -3.82
C ASP A 221 15.08 1.96 -3.05
N HIS A 222 14.22 1.09 -3.56
CA HIS A 222 13.87 -0.17 -2.91
C HIS A 222 15.06 -1.15 -2.80
N TYR A 223 16.09 -0.99 -3.60
CA TYR A 223 17.31 -1.79 -3.45
C TYR A 223 18.08 -1.44 -2.17
N ALA A 224 17.89 -0.23 -1.61
CA ALA A 224 18.49 0.17 -0.34
C ALA A 224 17.97 -0.66 0.85
N VAL A 225 16.73 -1.15 0.79
CA VAL A 225 16.19 -2.07 1.81
C VAL A 225 16.90 -3.43 1.79
N PHE A 226 17.36 -3.85 0.61
CA PHE A 226 17.97 -5.14 0.40
C PHE A 226 19.50 -5.13 0.58
N ASP A 227 20.16 -4.06 0.12
CA ASP A 227 21.60 -3.91 0.17
C ASP A 227 21.98 -2.63 0.92
N ARG A 228 22.44 -2.78 2.16
CA ARG A 228 22.81 -1.65 3.06
C ARG A 228 23.95 -0.76 2.54
N ARG A 229 24.61 -1.15 1.43
CA ARG A 229 25.61 -0.32 0.75
C ARG A 229 25.00 0.65 -0.26
N VAL A 230 23.69 0.55 -0.46
CA VAL A 230 22.94 1.39 -1.40
C VAL A 230 22.16 2.42 -0.60
N GLU A 231 22.38 3.69 -0.91
CA GLU A 231 21.61 4.79 -0.33
C GLU A 231 20.21 4.87 -0.96
N VAL A 232 19.27 5.40 -0.22
CA VAL A 232 17.84 5.54 -0.64
C VAL A 232 17.68 6.44 -1.88
N TYR A 233 18.71 7.14 -2.31
CA TYR A 233 18.74 8.02 -3.47
C TYR A 233 19.50 7.44 -4.66
N ASN A 234 20.07 6.26 -4.52
CA ASN A 234 20.99 5.68 -5.52
C ASN A 234 20.39 5.59 -6.93
N PHE A 235 19.10 5.30 -7.06
CA PHE A 235 18.44 5.19 -8.37
C PHE A 235 18.32 6.53 -9.14
N LEU A 236 18.53 7.68 -8.47
CA LEU A 236 18.49 9.01 -9.10
C LEU A 236 19.73 9.32 -9.96
N LYS A 237 20.79 8.52 -9.83
CA LYS A 237 22.01 8.67 -10.66
C LYS A 237 21.85 8.11 -12.08
N PHE A 238 20.87 7.22 -12.29
CA PHE A 238 20.71 6.55 -13.57
C PHE A 238 19.89 7.41 -14.55
N SER A 239 20.32 7.47 -15.81
CA SER A 239 19.47 7.99 -16.89
C SER A 239 18.19 7.15 -17.04
N ASP A 240 17.16 7.68 -17.70
CA ASP A 240 15.92 6.92 -17.93
C ASP A 240 16.19 5.65 -18.75
N THR A 241 17.10 5.69 -19.70
CA THR A 241 17.51 4.53 -20.49
C THR A 241 18.14 3.45 -19.61
N VAL A 242 19.12 3.82 -18.78
CA VAL A 242 19.78 2.86 -17.88
C VAL A 242 18.78 2.31 -16.85
N TRP A 243 17.94 3.17 -16.29
CA TRP A 243 16.93 2.72 -15.35
C TRP A 243 15.91 1.75 -15.97
N SER A 244 15.52 1.96 -17.23
CA SER A 244 14.63 1.04 -17.93
C SER A 244 15.21 -0.37 -18.11
N LEU A 245 16.54 -0.49 -18.17
CA LEU A 245 17.23 -1.79 -18.20
C LEU A 245 17.24 -2.47 -16.82
N ILE A 246 17.37 -1.70 -15.74
CA ILE A 246 17.41 -2.18 -14.36
C ILE A 246 15.99 -2.53 -13.88
N ASN A 247 15.04 -1.64 -14.14
CA ASN A 247 13.67 -1.69 -13.65
C ASN A 247 12.88 -2.84 -14.29
N SER A 248 12.38 -3.77 -13.50
CA SER A 248 11.64 -4.93 -14.01
C SER A 248 10.13 -4.72 -13.95
N ARG A 249 9.36 -5.45 -14.77
CA ARG A 249 7.89 -5.44 -14.68
C ARG A 249 7.37 -6.09 -13.41
N LEU A 250 8.16 -7.00 -12.81
CA LEU A 250 7.78 -7.72 -11.58
C LEU A 250 7.94 -6.86 -10.33
N HIS A 251 8.79 -5.86 -10.40
CA HIS A 251 9.09 -4.94 -9.30
C HIS A 251 9.34 -3.55 -9.88
N TYR A 252 8.37 -3.07 -10.68
CA TYR A 252 8.48 -1.74 -11.24
C TYR A 252 8.52 -0.70 -10.12
N GLN A 253 9.46 0.21 -10.20
CA GLN A 253 9.54 1.36 -9.32
C GLN A 253 9.63 2.64 -10.15
N SER A 254 8.73 3.57 -9.91
CA SER A 254 8.82 4.90 -10.46
C SER A 254 9.95 5.67 -9.77
N ARG A 255 10.42 6.75 -10.42
CA ARG A 255 11.38 7.66 -9.80
C ARG A 255 10.78 9.04 -9.62
N LEU A 256 9.45 9.07 -9.49
CA LEU A 256 8.71 10.30 -9.21
C LEU A 256 9.12 10.85 -7.85
N ARG A 257 9.23 12.17 -7.77
CA ARG A 257 9.48 12.87 -6.52
C ARG A 257 8.17 13.40 -5.96
N ILE A 258 8.17 13.81 -4.71
CA ILE A 258 6.93 14.26 -4.05
C ILE A 258 6.24 15.39 -4.80
N SER A 259 6.98 16.28 -5.45
CA SER A 259 6.43 17.36 -6.31
C SER A 259 5.69 16.80 -7.53
N ASP A 260 6.06 15.65 -8.07
CA ASP A 260 5.32 15.01 -9.17
C ASP A 260 3.98 14.48 -8.68
N TYR A 261 3.96 13.84 -7.51
CA TYR A 261 2.72 13.36 -6.90
C TYR A 261 1.77 14.51 -6.57
N ARG A 262 2.28 15.64 -6.03
CA ARG A 262 1.45 16.83 -5.77
C ARG A 262 0.75 17.31 -7.03
N ARG A 263 1.47 17.39 -8.18
CA ARG A 263 0.88 17.76 -9.47
C ARG A 263 -0.18 16.77 -9.93
N LEU A 264 0.06 15.47 -9.77
CA LEU A 264 -0.91 14.42 -10.13
C LEU A 264 -2.17 14.49 -9.27
N PHE A 265 -2.05 14.73 -7.96
CA PHE A 265 -3.20 14.93 -7.08
C PHE A 265 -4.04 16.11 -7.53
N GLU A 266 -3.41 17.26 -7.76
CA GLU A 266 -4.09 18.49 -8.20
C GLU A 266 -4.77 18.29 -9.55
N ALA A 267 -4.06 17.74 -10.54
CA ALA A 267 -4.58 17.49 -11.89
C ALA A 267 -5.78 16.52 -11.92
N THR A 268 -5.91 15.66 -10.91
CA THR A 268 -7.00 14.68 -10.80
C THR A 268 -8.13 15.12 -9.86
N GLY A 269 -8.17 16.40 -9.48
CA GLY A 269 -9.25 17.00 -8.70
C GLY A 269 -9.17 16.69 -7.20
N TRP A 270 -7.96 16.49 -6.69
CA TRP A 270 -7.69 16.33 -5.27
C TRP A 270 -6.95 17.54 -4.70
N ARG A 271 -7.27 17.92 -3.47
CA ARG A 271 -6.58 18.94 -2.67
C ARG A 271 -5.84 18.25 -1.54
N ILE A 272 -4.56 18.57 -1.36
CA ILE A 272 -3.77 18.07 -0.22
C ILE A 272 -4.21 18.83 1.03
N VAL A 273 -4.63 18.12 2.06
CA VAL A 273 -4.98 18.67 3.37
C VAL A 273 -3.93 18.38 4.44
N GLU A 274 -3.16 17.32 4.27
CA GLU A 274 -2.04 16.99 5.14
C GLU A 274 -0.94 16.30 4.32
N GLU A 275 0.31 16.71 4.54
CA GLU A 275 1.49 16.03 4.01
C GLU A 275 2.54 15.90 5.11
N ALA A 276 2.93 14.67 5.44
CA ALA A 276 3.97 14.36 6.41
C ALA A 276 5.10 13.60 5.72
N SER A 277 6.05 14.35 5.18
CA SER A 277 7.20 13.83 4.43
C SER A 277 8.40 13.57 5.34
N GLN A 278 8.99 12.39 5.21
CA GLN A 278 10.29 12.05 5.79
C GLN A 278 11.39 12.37 4.80
N ARG A 279 12.39 13.13 5.27
CA ARG A 279 13.55 13.52 4.46
C ARG A 279 14.82 12.90 5.02
N GLY A 280 15.67 12.46 4.13
CA GLY A 280 17.03 12.09 4.50
C GLY A 280 17.94 13.30 4.57
N THR A 281 19.23 13.05 4.70
CA THR A 281 20.26 14.08 4.85
C THR A 281 20.94 14.40 3.53
N LEU A 282 21.53 15.59 3.43
CA LEU A 282 22.42 15.95 2.32
C LEU A 282 23.60 14.96 2.20
N ALA A 283 24.13 14.48 3.31
CA ALA A 283 25.21 13.50 3.33
C ALA A 283 24.82 12.18 2.67
N ALA A 284 23.55 11.73 2.79
CA ALA A 284 23.05 10.54 2.13
C ALA A 284 22.82 10.77 0.61
N LEU A 285 22.50 12.00 0.20
CA LEU A 285 22.32 12.34 -1.22
C LEU A 285 23.67 12.63 -1.91
N ALA A 286 24.64 13.21 -1.23
CA ALA A 286 25.90 13.71 -1.78
C ALA A 286 26.69 12.68 -2.61
N PRO A 287 26.74 11.37 -2.26
CA PRO A 287 27.41 10.36 -3.09
C PRO A 287 26.70 10.09 -4.42
N THR A 288 25.45 10.58 -4.57
CA THR A 288 24.63 10.33 -5.75
C THR A 288 24.86 11.44 -6.79
N SER A 289 25.62 11.16 -7.85
CA SER A 289 25.69 12.04 -9.01
C SER A 289 24.35 12.03 -9.74
N LEU A 290 23.51 13.03 -9.48
CA LEU A 290 22.17 13.12 -10.06
C LEU A 290 22.19 13.12 -11.58
N SER A 291 21.39 12.27 -12.21
CA SER A 291 21.19 12.35 -13.66
C SER A 291 20.51 13.68 -14.05
N PRO A 292 20.67 14.17 -15.29
CA PRO A 292 20.17 15.47 -15.72
C PRO A 292 18.68 15.69 -15.40
N ARG A 293 17.87 14.64 -15.49
CA ARG A 293 16.44 14.69 -15.14
C ARG A 293 16.19 15.23 -13.74
N PHE A 294 17.03 14.88 -12.76
CA PHE A 294 16.79 15.22 -11.35
C PHE A 294 17.45 16.52 -10.91
N GLN A 295 18.30 17.11 -11.74
CA GLN A 295 18.98 18.38 -11.43
C GLN A 295 18.01 19.57 -11.39
N ALA A 296 16.85 19.48 -12.05
CA ALA A 296 15.83 20.53 -12.05
C ALA A 296 14.89 20.48 -10.82
N TYR A 297 14.94 19.44 -10.01
CA TYR A 297 14.10 19.34 -8.81
C TYR A 297 14.66 20.17 -7.67
N ARG A 298 13.78 20.73 -6.86
CA ARG A 298 14.17 21.38 -5.61
C ARG A 298 14.79 20.34 -4.67
N LEU A 299 15.86 20.75 -3.98
CA LEU A 299 16.58 19.87 -3.07
C LEU A 299 15.69 19.25 -1.99
N GLU A 300 14.78 20.05 -1.44
CA GLU A 300 13.81 19.60 -0.43
C GLU A 300 12.90 18.45 -0.91
N ASP A 301 12.54 18.45 -2.21
CA ASP A 301 11.73 17.39 -2.82
C ASP A 301 12.56 16.14 -3.14
N LEU A 302 13.84 16.34 -3.54
CA LEU A 302 14.77 15.23 -3.75
C LEU A 302 15.04 14.45 -2.45
N LEU A 303 15.13 15.16 -1.33
CA LEU A 303 15.41 14.56 -0.02
C LEU A 303 14.23 13.77 0.57
N VAL A 304 13.02 13.93 0.04
CA VAL A 304 11.89 13.12 0.49
C VAL A 304 12.07 11.68 0.02
N TYR A 305 12.15 10.74 0.97
CA TYR A 305 12.19 9.30 0.67
C TYR A 305 10.90 8.57 1.06
N ARG A 306 10.05 9.15 1.92
CA ARG A 306 8.70 8.65 2.24
C ARG A 306 7.75 9.80 2.49
N SER A 307 6.49 9.63 2.15
CA SER A 307 5.46 10.62 2.44
C SER A 307 4.13 9.97 2.78
N TRP A 308 3.46 10.55 3.76
CA TRP A 308 2.04 10.35 4.04
C TRP A 308 1.29 11.55 3.52
N VAL A 309 0.32 11.31 2.64
CA VAL A 309 -0.48 12.38 2.05
C VAL A 309 -1.95 12.09 2.28
N THR A 310 -2.66 13.07 2.82
CA THR A 310 -4.11 13.03 2.99
C THR A 310 -4.76 14.05 2.08
N LEU A 311 -5.77 13.63 1.34
CA LEU A 311 -6.40 14.37 0.28
C LEU A 311 -7.91 14.49 0.52
N GLU A 312 -8.48 15.60 0.09
CA GLU A 312 -9.93 15.77 -0.05
C GLU A 312 -10.28 16.05 -1.51
N PRO A 313 -11.51 15.71 -1.95
CA PRO A 313 -12.03 16.16 -3.23
C PRO A 313 -11.92 17.69 -3.35
N ASN A 314 -11.31 18.17 -4.44
CA ASN A 314 -11.40 19.58 -4.78
C ASN A 314 -12.83 19.83 -5.31
N LEU A 315 -13.67 20.39 -4.46
CA LEU A 315 -15.03 20.75 -4.85
C LEU A 315 -14.96 22.09 -5.57
N PRO A 316 -15.70 22.30 -6.69
CA PRO A 316 -15.81 23.62 -7.27
C PRO A 316 -16.37 24.57 -6.19
N GLU A 317 -15.81 25.77 -6.12
CA GLU A 317 -16.35 26.81 -5.23
C GLU A 317 -17.84 26.99 -5.56
N ALA A 318 -18.68 26.95 -4.52
CA ALA A 318 -20.12 27.16 -4.66
C ALA A 318 -20.34 28.55 -5.28
N GLY A 319 -20.56 28.60 -6.58
CA GLY A 319 -20.79 29.87 -7.29
C GLY A 319 -20.09 30.07 -8.63
N SER A 320 -19.21 29.15 -9.06
CA SER A 320 -18.67 29.22 -10.42
C SER A 320 -19.67 28.56 -11.37
N PRO A 321 -20.22 29.29 -12.36
CA PRO A 321 -21.08 28.71 -13.39
C PRO A 321 -20.26 27.73 -14.26
N PRO A 322 -20.92 26.73 -14.88
CA PRO A 322 -20.29 25.70 -15.71
C PRO A 322 -19.64 26.29 -16.96
#